data_365cc07c994871a0b1717e4b8b05eded
#
_entry.id   365cc07c994871a0b1717e4b8b05eded
#
_cell.length_a   1.000
_cell.length_b   1.000
_cell.length_c   1.000
_cell.angle_alpha   90.00
_cell.angle_beta   90.00
_cell.angle_gamma   90.00
#
_symmetry.space_group_name_H-M   'P 1'
#
loop_
_entity.id
_entity.type
_entity.pdbx_description
1 polymer ?
#
loop_
_entity_poly.entity_id
_entity_poly.type
_entity_poly.pdbx_seq_one_letter_code
_entity_poly.pdbx_strand_id
1 'polypeptide(L)'
;MSLVALITSLFSGIEFPVVFPDSAERILACLKYSQTAPLQLPSMFMLCFLLCFLPLLALVSHSTGLRKLLIAAASVWLYYKLSGSWVWLLLLLAVLTWGIALAVQRRLDHGRGTSGWVAVAVGMNLLLLVLFKAGGAFGPYLGEVAGQNWMRLAIPAGISFFCFQSISYVVDCRRGRIRARSSFLDVLLLLAYFPKMFLGPLVRNADFIASMQNPRLSLTREERAGAIRRIIFGLVKFCILSRVIGRFLVDPVFAAPPAAGGPASLLAVYAYTFQLYCDFSGYTDLAIGISFFLGIPLPENFALPYHSASITEFWRRWHISLSTWLRDYLYISMGGNRKGRLRTYFNLLVTMALGGLWHGVGVMFLLWGLWHGVLLCLHKLMLGMDNRIARYWFGKTGASMRTLPRAVGIFVTFNAVAFGWLMFRSPDWEVFTTIAGNIASFWSASDFESIASIAGSVSGDITSGAALGISLVALAVAVVTHFLPSSLVAHSDRLLCRLGFWGQCLILVLVIWAAMQTSAQLFPDATSALPVYANF
;
A
#
# COMPACT_ATOMS: atom_id res chain seq x y z
N MET A 1 16.72 13.76 29.74
CA MET A 1 16.16 12.52 30.26
C MET A 1 16.97 11.36 29.68
N SER A 2 17.51 10.44 30.49
CA SER A 2 18.27 9.30 29.97
C SER A 2 17.34 8.33 29.22
N LEU A 3 17.88 7.60 28.26
CA LEU A 3 17.14 6.53 27.52
C LEU A 3 16.44 5.56 28.49
N VAL A 4 17.04 5.34 29.68
CA VAL A 4 16.48 4.52 30.76
C VAL A 4 15.24 5.17 31.37
N ALA A 5 15.20 6.48 31.55
CA ALA A 5 14.03 7.20 32.08
C ALA A 5 12.88 7.23 31.05
N LEU A 6 13.18 7.28 29.77
CA LEU A 6 12.19 7.15 28.69
C LEU A 6 11.61 5.73 28.66
N ILE A 7 12.48 4.72 28.77
CA ILE A 7 12.06 3.31 28.83
C ILE A 7 11.23 3.06 30.10
N THR A 8 11.64 3.59 31.26
CA THR A 8 10.86 3.44 32.50
C THR A 8 9.54 4.20 32.47
N SER A 9 9.45 5.38 31.84
CA SER A 9 8.16 6.07 31.65
C SER A 9 7.25 5.36 30.66
N LEU A 10 7.80 4.67 29.67
CA LEU A 10 7.05 3.78 28.75
C LEU A 10 6.46 2.56 29.48
N PHE A 11 7.06 2.16 30.62
CA PHE A 11 6.62 0.99 31.40
C PHE A 11 5.89 1.34 32.69
N SER A 12 5.87 2.61 33.15
CA SER A 12 5.29 3.02 34.43
C SER A 12 3.76 3.14 34.45
N GLY A 13 3.08 2.87 33.36
CA GLY A 13 1.61 2.86 33.25
C GLY A 13 1.04 1.52 32.78
N ILE A 14 1.66 0.38 33.17
CA ILE A 14 1.18 -0.94 32.74
C ILE A 14 -0.06 -1.33 33.56
N GLU A 15 -1.19 -0.75 33.24
CA GLU A 15 -2.44 -1.46 33.36
C GLU A 15 -2.58 -2.31 32.07
N PHE A 16 -2.48 -3.64 32.23
CA PHE A 16 -2.86 -4.55 31.16
C PHE A 16 -4.37 -4.35 30.91
N PRO A 17 -4.80 -3.67 29.85
CA PRO A 17 -6.20 -3.69 29.49
C PRO A 17 -6.50 -4.95 28.70
N VAL A 18 -6.23 -6.13 29.28
CA VAL A 18 -6.95 -7.35 28.88
C VAL A 18 -8.29 -7.27 29.61
N VAL A 19 -9.08 -6.27 29.26
CA VAL A 19 -10.49 -6.28 29.60
C VAL A 19 -11.13 -7.24 28.61
N PHE A 20 -11.16 -8.54 28.98
CA PHE A 20 -12.16 -9.42 28.41
C PHE A 20 -13.51 -8.78 28.74
N PRO A 21 -14.39 -8.56 27.76
CA PRO A 21 -15.68 -7.95 28.02
C PRO A 21 -16.44 -8.82 29.01
N ASP A 22 -16.76 -8.27 30.19
CA ASP A 22 -17.40 -8.96 31.31
C ASP A 22 -18.86 -9.34 31.04
N SER A 23 -19.38 -8.98 29.86
CA SER A 23 -20.77 -9.26 29.47
C SER A 23 -20.89 -9.72 28.03
N ALA A 24 -21.86 -10.58 27.75
CA ALA A 24 -22.23 -11.01 26.39
C ALA A 24 -22.54 -9.80 25.46
N GLU A 25 -23.07 -8.71 25.99
CA GLU A 25 -23.35 -7.49 25.24
C GLU A 25 -22.08 -6.80 24.73
N ARG A 26 -21.03 -6.74 25.55
CA ARG A 26 -19.74 -6.18 25.13
C ARG A 26 -19.05 -7.06 24.09
N ILE A 27 -19.17 -8.39 24.21
CA ILE A 27 -18.69 -9.33 23.17
C ILE A 27 -19.45 -9.09 21.85
N LEU A 28 -20.78 -8.99 21.91
CA LEU A 28 -21.60 -8.69 20.73
C LEU A 28 -21.28 -7.33 20.12
N ALA A 29 -21.01 -6.32 20.95
CA ALA A 29 -20.56 -5.00 20.47
C ALA A 29 -19.22 -5.09 19.74
N CYS A 30 -18.26 -5.88 20.23
CA CYS A 30 -16.99 -6.12 19.55
C CYS A 30 -17.16 -6.82 18.19
N LEU A 31 -18.23 -7.58 17.97
CA LEU A 31 -18.50 -8.27 16.71
C LEU A 31 -19.21 -7.39 15.67
N LYS A 32 -19.88 -6.30 16.09
CA LYS A 32 -20.60 -5.39 15.21
C LYS A 32 -19.67 -4.33 14.59
N TYR A 33 -20.12 -3.73 13.49
CA TYR A 33 -19.48 -2.56 12.90
C TYR A 33 -19.65 -1.34 13.81
N SER A 34 -18.61 -0.54 13.96
CA SER A 34 -18.65 0.76 14.63
C SER A 34 -18.10 1.83 13.71
N GLN A 35 -18.83 2.90 13.49
CA GLN A 35 -18.34 4.06 12.73
C GLN A 35 -17.25 4.83 13.48
N THR A 36 -17.33 4.86 14.82
CA THR A 36 -16.38 5.57 15.67
C THR A 36 -15.11 4.78 15.92
N ALA A 37 -15.14 3.45 15.75
CA ALA A 37 -13.99 2.57 15.94
C ALA A 37 -13.98 1.48 14.84
N PRO A 38 -13.69 1.85 13.58
CA PRO A 38 -13.58 0.86 12.50
C PRO A 38 -12.42 -0.10 12.77
N LEU A 39 -12.50 -1.28 12.16
CA LEU A 39 -11.44 -2.28 12.29
C LEU A 39 -10.10 -1.72 11.84
N GLN A 40 -9.13 -1.71 12.73
CA GLN A 40 -7.73 -1.38 12.40
C GLN A 40 -6.95 -2.68 12.22
N LEU A 41 -6.13 -2.68 11.18
CA LEU A 41 -5.17 -3.73 10.92
C LEU A 41 -3.83 -3.25 11.41
N PRO A 42 -3.18 -3.33 12.33
CA PRO A 42 -2.97 -4.21 13.42
C PRO A 42 -3.72 -3.75 14.70
N SER A 43 -4.49 -4.64 15.27
CA SER A 43 -5.19 -4.40 16.53
C SER A 43 -5.18 -5.68 17.37
N MET A 44 -5.43 -5.54 18.68
CA MET A 44 -5.61 -6.69 19.57
C MET A 44 -6.74 -7.57 19.06
N PHE A 45 -7.81 -6.97 18.53
CA PHE A 45 -8.91 -7.71 17.92
C PHE A 45 -8.42 -8.62 16.77
N MET A 46 -7.58 -8.12 15.86
CA MET A 46 -7.04 -8.92 14.76
C MET A 46 -6.13 -10.05 15.26
N LEU A 47 -5.33 -9.79 16.29
CA LEU A 47 -4.51 -10.84 16.92
C LEU A 47 -5.40 -11.94 17.52
N CYS A 48 -6.39 -11.59 18.35
CA CYS A 48 -7.33 -12.56 18.94
C CYS A 48 -8.09 -13.31 17.85
N PHE A 49 -8.53 -12.60 16.80
CA PHE A 49 -9.16 -13.23 15.65
C PHE A 49 -8.24 -14.27 15.01
N LEU A 50 -6.99 -13.95 14.71
CA LEU A 50 -6.05 -14.88 14.09
C LEU A 50 -5.72 -16.07 15.01
N LEU A 51 -5.57 -15.84 16.32
CA LEU A 51 -5.34 -16.90 17.29
C LEU A 51 -6.49 -17.91 17.35
N CYS A 52 -7.73 -17.47 17.17
CA CYS A 52 -8.90 -18.35 17.10
C CYS A 52 -9.09 -18.95 15.69
N PHE A 53 -8.85 -18.15 14.66
CA PHE A 53 -9.13 -18.51 13.27
C PHE A 53 -8.16 -19.56 12.71
N LEU A 54 -6.87 -19.47 13.02
CA LEU A 54 -5.86 -20.40 12.49
C LEU A 54 -6.07 -21.85 13.00
N PRO A 55 -6.34 -22.13 14.30
CA PRO A 55 -6.70 -23.46 14.73
C PRO A 55 -7.98 -23.98 14.08
N LEU A 56 -9.02 -23.13 13.96
CA LEU A 56 -10.26 -23.50 13.29
C LEU A 56 -10.03 -23.84 11.81
N LEU A 57 -9.18 -23.07 11.14
CA LEU A 57 -8.78 -23.36 9.76
C LEU A 57 -8.02 -24.69 9.64
N ALA A 58 -7.17 -25.01 10.62
CA ALA A 58 -6.45 -26.28 10.66
C ALA A 58 -7.40 -27.48 10.80
N LEU A 59 -8.47 -27.37 11.60
CA LEU A 59 -9.49 -28.42 11.74
C LEU A 59 -10.20 -28.75 10.43
N VAL A 60 -10.45 -27.75 9.58
CA VAL A 60 -11.13 -27.92 8.28
C VAL A 60 -10.16 -28.08 7.11
N SER A 61 -8.87 -28.22 7.38
CA SER A 61 -7.80 -28.28 6.35
C SER A 61 -7.97 -29.42 5.35
N HIS A 62 -8.61 -30.53 5.75
CA HIS A 62 -8.84 -31.70 4.93
C HIS A 62 -9.84 -31.46 3.78
N SER A 63 -10.70 -30.44 3.88
CA SER A 63 -11.69 -30.10 2.87
C SER A 63 -11.42 -28.75 2.25
N THR A 64 -11.02 -28.75 0.95
CA THR A 64 -10.80 -27.50 0.20
C THR A 64 -12.06 -26.62 0.18
N GLY A 65 -13.26 -27.21 0.08
CA GLY A 65 -14.52 -26.48 0.07
C GLY A 65 -14.81 -25.80 1.40
N LEU A 66 -14.72 -26.51 2.53
CA LEU A 66 -14.94 -25.95 3.87
C LEU A 66 -13.90 -24.88 4.20
N ARG A 67 -12.65 -25.09 3.82
CA ARG A 67 -11.59 -24.13 4.01
C ARG A 67 -11.87 -22.82 3.26
N LYS A 68 -12.23 -22.89 1.98
CA LYS A 68 -12.61 -21.71 1.18
C LYS A 68 -13.81 -21.00 1.78
N LEU A 69 -14.83 -21.75 2.22
CA LEU A 69 -16.03 -21.20 2.84
C LEU A 69 -15.68 -20.46 4.14
N LEU A 70 -14.84 -21.06 4.99
CA LEU A 70 -14.41 -20.44 6.25
C LEU A 70 -13.62 -19.15 6.00
N ILE A 71 -12.66 -19.16 5.06
CA ILE A 71 -11.89 -17.96 4.70
C ILE A 71 -12.80 -16.90 4.08
N ALA A 72 -13.77 -17.28 3.24
CA ALA A 72 -14.73 -16.35 2.65
C ALA A 72 -15.63 -15.71 3.71
N ALA A 73 -16.18 -16.51 4.63
CA ALA A 73 -17.00 -16.03 5.72
C ALA A 73 -16.22 -15.03 6.62
N ALA A 74 -14.98 -15.39 6.98
CA ALA A 74 -14.09 -14.51 7.74
C ALA A 74 -13.78 -13.21 6.97
N SER A 75 -13.51 -13.29 5.66
CA SER A 75 -13.20 -12.13 4.83
C SER A 75 -14.40 -11.18 4.70
N VAL A 76 -15.60 -11.72 4.47
CA VAL A 76 -16.84 -10.93 4.37
C VAL A 76 -17.16 -10.27 5.72
N TRP A 77 -17.01 -11.00 6.82
CA TRP A 77 -17.25 -10.47 8.16
C TRP A 77 -16.23 -9.38 8.54
N LEU A 78 -14.93 -9.59 8.28
CA LEU A 78 -13.91 -8.57 8.52
C LEU A 78 -14.11 -7.34 7.63
N TYR A 79 -14.58 -7.52 6.38
CA TYR A 79 -14.95 -6.41 5.51
C TYR A 79 -16.16 -5.63 6.07
N TYR A 80 -17.16 -6.34 6.60
CA TYR A 80 -18.28 -5.69 7.30
C TYR A 80 -17.78 -4.88 8.51
N LYS A 81 -16.84 -5.41 9.30
CA LYS A 81 -16.20 -4.70 10.42
C LYS A 81 -15.41 -3.45 9.98
N LEU A 82 -14.89 -3.45 8.77
CA LEU A 82 -14.10 -2.35 8.20
C LEU A 82 -14.97 -1.28 7.53
N SER A 83 -16.01 -1.68 6.80
CA SER A 83 -16.78 -0.80 5.89
C SER A 83 -18.30 -0.85 6.09
N GLY A 84 -18.79 -1.55 7.11
CA GLY A 84 -20.21 -1.63 7.43
C GLY A 84 -21.06 -2.17 6.27
N SER A 85 -22.16 -1.47 5.97
CA SER A 85 -23.12 -1.87 4.92
C SER A 85 -22.53 -1.95 3.51
N TRP A 86 -21.35 -1.37 3.26
CA TRP A 86 -20.67 -1.50 1.97
C TRP A 86 -20.26 -2.94 1.62
N VAL A 87 -20.37 -3.87 2.57
CA VAL A 87 -20.23 -5.32 2.31
C VAL A 87 -21.19 -5.79 1.22
N TRP A 88 -22.38 -5.23 1.13
CA TRP A 88 -23.37 -5.58 0.10
C TRP A 88 -22.92 -5.15 -1.30
N LEU A 89 -22.23 -4.00 -1.42
CA LEU A 89 -21.64 -3.58 -2.69
C LEU A 89 -20.54 -4.55 -3.15
N LEU A 90 -19.67 -4.99 -2.24
CA LEU A 90 -18.63 -5.98 -2.52
C LEU A 90 -19.24 -7.32 -2.99
N LEU A 91 -20.29 -7.80 -2.29
CA LEU A 91 -20.97 -9.04 -2.65
C LEU A 91 -21.69 -8.93 -4.00
N LEU A 92 -22.38 -7.82 -4.26
CA LEU A 92 -23.01 -7.54 -5.56
C LEU A 92 -21.97 -7.52 -6.68
N LEU A 93 -20.85 -6.83 -6.48
CA LEU A 93 -19.77 -6.79 -7.46
C LEU A 93 -19.18 -8.19 -7.72
N ALA A 94 -19.05 -9.02 -6.69
CA ALA A 94 -18.57 -10.39 -6.85
C ALA A 94 -19.54 -11.24 -7.72
N VAL A 95 -20.85 -11.11 -7.47
CA VAL A 95 -21.88 -11.79 -8.27
C VAL A 95 -21.87 -11.31 -9.73
N LEU A 96 -21.82 -9.99 -9.95
CA LEU A 96 -21.79 -9.41 -11.29
C LEU A 96 -20.50 -9.81 -12.04
N THR A 97 -19.34 -9.76 -11.37
CA THR A 97 -18.06 -10.18 -11.94
C THR A 97 -18.11 -11.64 -12.39
N TRP A 98 -18.61 -12.52 -11.52
CA TRP A 98 -18.76 -13.94 -11.81
C TRP A 98 -19.74 -14.19 -12.95
N GLY A 99 -20.92 -13.56 -12.94
CA GLY A 99 -21.95 -13.70 -13.99
C GLY A 99 -21.47 -13.21 -15.36
N ILE A 100 -20.79 -12.04 -15.40
CA ILE A 100 -20.21 -11.51 -16.64
C ILE A 100 -19.10 -12.45 -17.17
N ALA A 101 -18.23 -12.96 -16.30
CA ALA A 101 -17.19 -13.89 -16.71
C ALA A 101 -17.77 -15.20 -17.28
N LEU A 102 -18.84 -15.73 -16.69
CA LEU A 102 -19.57 -16.88 -17.24
C LEU A 102 -20.18 -16.58 -18.61
N ALA A 103 -20.76 -15.38 -18.81
CA ALA A 103 -21.28 -14.95 -20.10
C ALA A 103 -20.17 -14.83 -21.15
N VAL A 104 -19.00 -14.29 -20.76
CA VAL A 104 -17.80 -14.24 -21.62
C VAL A 104 -17.36 -15.65 -22.00
N GLN A 105 -17.27 -16.58 -21.02
CA GLN A 105 -16.85 -17.96 -21.29
C GLN A 105 -17.83 -18.70 -22.22
N ARG A 106 -19.14 -18.60 -21.96
CA ARG A 106 -20.16 -19.22 -22.83
C ARG A 106 -20.08 -18.72 -24.28
N ARG A 107 -19.83 -17.42 -24.47
CA ARG A 107 -19.65 -16.85 -25.81
C ARG A 107 -18.36 -17.32 -26.48
N LEU A 108 -17.27 -17.45 -25.75
CA LEU A 108 -16.01 -18.01 -26.27
C LEU A 108 -16.19 -19.46 -26.69
N ASP A 109 -16.87 -20.29 -25.89
CA ASP A 109 -17.13 -21.69 -26.19
C ASP A 109 -18.00 -21.87 -27.48
N HIS A 110 -18.78 -20.82 -27.84
CA HIS A 110 -19.60 -20.80 -29.08
C HIS A 110 -18.98 -19.96 -30.20
N GLY A 111 -17.71 -19.53 -30.09
CA GLY A 111 -17.04 -18.72 -31.11
C GLY A 111 -17.62 -17.32 -31.31
N ARG A 112 -18.40 -16.79 -30.33
CA ARG A 112 -19.08 -15.49 -30.43
C ARG A 112 -18.24 -14.37 -29.86
N GLY A 113 -18.41 -13.14 -30.35
CA GLY A 113 -17.72 -11.95 -29.86
C GLY A 113 -18.04 -11.64 -28.39
N THR A 114 -17.02 -11.28 -27.61
CA THR A 114 -17.11 -11.02 -26.15
C THR A 114 -16.88 -9.58 -25.77
N SER A 115 -16.56 -8.68 -26.73
CA SER A 115 -16.14 -7.29 -26.50
C SER A 115 -17.18 -6.49 -25.71
N GLY A 116 -18.48 -6.67 -25.97
CA GLY A 116 -19.55 -5.98 -25.26
C GLY A 116 -19.58 -6.33 -23.77
N TRP A 117 -19.45 -7.60 -23.40
CA TRP A 117 -19.42 -8.02 -21.99
C TRP A 117 -18.20 -7.50 -21.24
N VAL A 118 -17.05 -7.47 -21.91
CA VAL A 118 -15.84 -6.88 -21.32
C VAL A 118 -16.00 -5.37 -21.15
N ALA A 119 -16.60 -4.68 -22.13
CA ALA A 119 -16.89 -3.25 -22.02
C ALA A 119 -17.86 -2.95 -20.86
N VAL A 120 -18.89 -3.77 -20.66
CA VAL A 120 -19.80 -3.68 -19.52
C VAL A 120 -19.03 -3.84 -18.19
N ALA A 121 -18.18 -4.87 -18.07
CA ALA A 121 -17.39 -5.08 -16.85
C ALA A 121 -16.45 -3.89 -16.55
N VAL A 122 -15.72 -3.42 -17.56
CA VAL A 122 -14.80 -2.28 -17.41
C VAL A 122 -15.58 -1.02 -17.09
N GLY A 123 -16.64 -0.71 -17.83
CA GLY A 123 -17.47 0.49 -17.63
C GLY A 123 -18.13 0.53 -16.26
N MET A 124 -18.69 -0.58 -15.78
CA MET A 124 -19.27 -0.71 -14.43
C MET A 124 -18.24 -0.42 -13.33
N ASN A 125 -17.07 -1.03 -13.40
CA ASN A 125 -16.02 -0.82 -12.41
C ASN A 125 -15.46 0.60 -12.45
N LEU A 126 -15.27 1.20 -13.64
CA LEU A 126 -14.84 2.58 -13.78
C LEU A 126 -15.90 3.55 -13.26
N LEU A 127 -17.18 3.29 -13.55
CA LEU A 127 -18.29 4.10 -13.01
C LEU A 127 -18.30 4.08 -11.49
N LEU A 128 -18.14 2.91 -10.86
CA LEU A 128 -18.03 2.80 -9.41
C LEU A 128 -16.85 3.62 -8.85
N LEU A 129 -15.67 3.53 -9.48
CA LEU A 129 -14.51 4.31 -9.06
C LEU A 129 -14.77 5.82 -9.19
N VAL A 130 -15.38 6.27 -10.29
CA VAL A 130 -15.72 7.68 -10.49
C VAL A 130 -16.74 8.14 -9.46
N LEU A 131 -17.81 7.40 -9.24
CA LEU A 131 -18.87 7.77 -8.28
C LEU A 131 -18.31 7.93 -6.86
N PHE A 132 -17.48 7.03 -6.39
CA PHE A 132 -16.97 7.10 -5.01
C PHE A 132 -15.77 8.04 -4.84
N LYS A 133 -14.86 8.11 -5.81
CA LYS A 133 -13.66 8.98 -5.70
C LYS A 133 -13.94 10.42 -6.15
N ALA A 134 -14.72 10.60 -7.20
CA ALA A 134 -15.06 11.93 -7.71
C ALA A 134 -16.28 12.55 -7.01
N GLY A 135 -17.12 11.75 -6.33
CA GLY A 135 -18.28 12.22 -5.61
C GLY A 135 -17.95 13.30 -4.58
N GLY A 136 -16.83 13.16 -3.86
CA GLY A 136 -16.34 14.17 -2.94
C GLY A 136 -15.86 15.46 -3.63
N ALA A 137 -15.22 15.34 -4.80
CA ALA A 137 -14.73 16.50 -5.57
C ALA A 137 -15.84 17.26 -6.29
N PHE A 138 -16.86 16.54 -6.79
CA PHE A 138 -18.00 17.14 -7.50
C PHE A 138 -19.20 17.40 -6.60
N GLY A 139 -19.15 16.96 -5.35
CA GLY A 139 -20.23 17.12 -4.37
C GLY A 139 -20.75 18.55 -4.23
N PRO A 140 -19.90 19.59 -4.11
CA PRO A 140 -20.35 20.98 -4.05
C PRO A 140 -21.17 21.42 -5.28
N TYR A 141 -20.86 20.87 -6.45
CA TYR A 141 -21.56 21.20 -7.72
C TYR A 141 -22.82 20.36 -7.95
N LEU A 142 -22.89 19.16 -7.37
CA LEU A 142 -24.04 18.26 -7.48
C LEU A 142 -25.04 18.46 -6.34
N GLY A 143 -24.63 19.11 -5.24
CA GLY A 143 -25.45 19.29 -4.03
C GLY A 143 -26.70 20.14 -4.23
N GLU A 144 -26.66 21.07 -5.18
CA GLU A 144 -27.84 21.85 -5.55
C GLU A 144 -28.89 21.03 -6.33
N VAL A 145 -28.44 19.98 -7.03
CA VAL A 145 -29.30 19.17 -7.92
C VAL A 145 -29.78 17.88 -7.24
N ALA A 146 -29.02 17.30 -6.31
CA ALA A 146 -29.28 15.94 -5.80
C ALA A 146 -29.55 15.84 -4.28
N GLY A 147 -29.63 16.96 -3.57
CA GLY A 147 -29.80 16.98 -2.10
C GLY A 147 -28.55 16.60 -1.32
N GLN A 148 -28.31 17.21 -0.17
CA GLN A 148 -27.05 17.19 0.60
C GLN A 148 -26.55 15.80 1.08
N ASN A 149 -27.34 14.75 0.96
CA ASN A 149 -27.01 13.42 1.53
C ASN A 149 -26.08 12.57 0.68
N TRP A 150 -25.90 12.85 -0.61
CA TRP A 150 -25.02 12.09 -1.50
C TRP A 150 -23.52 12.39 -1.29
N MET A 151 -23.21 13.55 -0.77
CA MET A 151 -21.84 14.06 -0.62
C MET A 151 -21.06 13.43 0.54
N ARG A 152 -21.72 12.70 1.43
CA ARG A 152 -21.11 12.03 2.59
C ARG A 152 -20.98 10.51 2.44
N LEU A 153 -21.01 10.00 1.21
CA LEU A 153 -20.74 8.58 0.97
C LEU A 153 -19.29 8.29 1.36
N ALA A 154 -19.10 7.70 2.53
CA ALA A 154 -17.79 7.20 2.92
C ALA A 154 -17.28 6.23 1.85
N ILE A 155 -16.06 6.44 1.38
CA ILE A 155 -15.43 5.58 0.36
C ILE A 155 -15.32 4.17 0.93
N PRO A 156 -15.90 3.13 0.27
CA PRO A 156 -15.75 1.75 0.73
C PRO A 156 -14.28 1.35 0.74
N ALA A 157 -13.81 0.80 1.86
CA ALA A 157 -12.42 0.37 1.97
C ALA A 157 -12.05 -0.61 0.86
N GLY A 158 -10.91 -0.38 0.22
CA GLY A 158 -10.40 -1.26 -0.84
C GLY A 158 -11.15 -1.23 -2.17
N ILE A 159 -12.09 -0.28 -2.39
CA ILE A 159 -12.88 -0.21 -3.64
C ILE A 159 -12.00 -0.23 -4.89
N SER A 160 -10.90 0.49 -4.87
CA SER A 160 -9.95 0.55 -5.98
C SER A 160 -9.34 -0.82 -6.30
N PHE A 161 -9.01 -1.59 -5.27
CA PHE A 161 -8.39 -2.91 -5.42
C PHE A 161 -9.36 -3.95 -5.93
N PHE A 162 -10.58 -4.01 -5.40
CA PHE A 162 -11.53 -5.01 -5.88
C PHE A 162 -12.11 -4.66 -7.27
N CYS A 163 -12.22 -3.37 -7.65
CA CYS A 163 -12.55 -2.99 -9.02
C CYS A 163 -11.46 -3.43 -10.01
N PHE A 164 -10.19 -3.19 -9.70
CA PHE A 164 -9.07 -3.64 -10.55
C PHE A 164 -9.01 -5.16 -10.66
N GLN A 165 -9.27 -5.87 -9.56
CA GLN A 165 -9.30 -7.32 -9.55
C GLN A 165 -10.47 -7.87 -10.38
N SER A 166 -11.65 -7.24 -10.30
CA SER A 166 -12.82 -7.56 -11.13
C SER A 166 -12.54 -7.39 -12.63
N ILE A 167 -11.99 -6.22 -13.01
CA ILE A 167 -11.61 -5.95 -14.42
C ILE A 167 -10.62 -7.01 -14.92
N SER A 168 -9.55 -7.25 -14.15
CA SER A 168 -8.52 -8.21 -14.57
C SER A 168 -9.06 -9.61 -14.70
N TYR A 169 -9.99 -10.04 -13.84
CA TYR A 169 -10.61 -11.37 -13.90
C TYR A 169 -11.39 -11.56 -15.20
N VAL A 170 -12.27 -10.64 -15.56
CA VAL A 170 -13.07 -10.73 -16.80
C VAL A 170 -12.18 -10.65 -18.05
N VAL A 171 -11.16 -9.78 -18.03
CA VAL A 171 -10.19 -9.68 -19.14
C VAL A 171 -9.37 -10.95 -19.30
N ASP A 172 -8.95 -11.59 -18.19
CA ASP A 172 -8.18 -12.83 -18.23
C ASP A 172 -9.03 -14.01 -18.73
N CYS A 173 -10.33 -14.06 -18.40
CA CYS A 173 -11.27 -15.00 -18.99
C CYS A 173 -11.33 -14.82 -20.51
N ARG A 174 -11.49 -13.58 -21.00
CA ARG A 174 -11.49 -13.28 -22.45
C ARG A 174 -10.20 -13.70 -23.14
N ARG A 175 -9.05 -13.52 -22.48
CA ARG A 175 -7.74 -13.88 -23.01
C ARG A 175 -7.44 -15.37 -22.93
N GLY A 176 -8.34 -16.17 -22.38
CA GLY A 176 -8.15 -17.62 -22.19
C GLY A 176 -7.11 -18.00 -21.13
N ARG A 177 -6.67 -17.04 -20.30
CA ARG A 177 -5.69 -17.29 -19.23
C ARG A 177 -6.29 -18.07 -18.07
N ILE A 178 -7.59 -17.88 -17.84
CA ILE A 178 -8.39 -18.60 -16.86
C ILE A 178 -9.73 -18.99 -17.49
N ARG A 179 -10.32 -20.08 -16.98
CA ARG A 179 -11.69 -20.46 -17.34
C ARG A 179 -12.65 -19.94 -16.27
N ALA A 180 -13.72 -19.26 -16.69
CA ALA A 180 -14.75 -18.74 -15.79
C ALA A 180 -15.64 -19.82 -15.13
N ARG A 181 -15.22 -21.08 -15.17
CA ARG A 181 -15.86 -22.20 -14.44
C ARG A 181 -15.42 -22.29 -12.98
N SER A 182 -14.58 -21.37 -12.51
CA SER A 182 -14.25 -21.23 -11.10
C SER A 182 -15.52 -21.06 -10.28
N SER A 183 -15.56 -21.65 -9.11
CA SER A 183 -16.70 -21.50 -8.21
C SER A 183 -16.91 -20.03 -7.84
N PHE A 184 -18.15 -19.64 -7.53
CA PHE A 184 -18.43 -18.29 -7.02
C PHE A 184 -17.52 -17.92 -5.82
N LEU A 185 -17.22 -18.89 -4.93
CA LEU A 185 -16.32 -18.70 -3.82
C LEU A 185 -14.90 -18.27 -4.25
N ASP A 186 -14.41 -18.77 -5.38
CA ASP A 186 -13.08 -18.39 -5.89
C ASP A 186 -13.08 -16.91 -6.32
N VAL A 187 -14.16 -16.44 -6.95
CA VAL A 187 -14.31 -15.03 -7.35
C VAL A 187 -14.52 -14.14 -6.12
N LEU A 188 -15.35 -14.57 -5.17
CA LEU A 188 -15.56 -13.83 -3.93
C LEU A 188 -14.25 -13.68 -3.16
N LEU A 189 -13.47 -14.75 -2.98
CA LEU A 189 -12.17 -14.71 -2.33
C LEU A 189 -11.16 -13.89 -3.12
N LEU A 190 -11.19 -13.94 -4.46
CA LEU A 190 -10.34 -13.09 -5.28
C LEU A 190 -10.56 -11.60 -5.01
N LEU A 191 -11.79 -11.17 -4.74
CA LEU A 191 -12.13 -9.77 -4.43
C LEU A 191 -11.96 -9.45 -2.94
N ALA A 192 -12.43 -10.32 -2.05
CA ALA A 192 -12.64 -10.06 -0.63
C ALA A 192 -11.58 -10.67 0.31
N TYR A 193 -10.56 -11.38 -0.18
CA TYR A 193 -9.57 -12.08 0.66
C TYR A 193 -8.92 -11.13 1.68
N PHE A 194 -9.21 -11.34 2.98
CA PHE A 194 -8.97 -10.36 4.04
C PHE A 194 -7.51 -9.90 4.19
N PRO A 195 -6.46 -10.73 3.99
CA PRO A 195 -5.10 -10.22 4.14
C PRO A 195 -4.73 -9.14 3.12
N LYS A 196 -5.33 -9.18 1.91
CA LYS A 196 -5.00 -8.23 0.83
C LYS A 196 -6.08 -7.19 0.54
N MET A 197 -7.28 -7.30 1.12
CA MET A 197 -8.46 -6.56 0.66
C MET A 197 -8.36 -5.04 0.82
N PHE A 198 -7.50 -4.54 1.72
CA PHE A 198 -7.41 -3.12 2.01
C PHE A 198 -6.29 -2.43 1.20
N LEU A 199 -5.04 -2.86 1.39
CA LEU A 199 -3.83 -2.32 0.74
C LEU A 199 -2.86 -3.43 0.28
N GLY A 200 -3.32 -4.68 0.27
CA GLY A 200 -2.46 -5.80 -0.09
C GLY A 200 -2.15 -5.86 -1.59
N PRO A 201 -1.19 -6.70 -1.98
CA PRO A 201 -0.79 -6.83 -3.37
C PRO A 201 -1.95 -7.28 -4.28
N LEU A 202 -2.06 -6.67 -5.45
CA LEU A 202 -2.94 -7.16 -6.52
C LEU A 202 -2.40 -8.51 -7.03
N VAL A 203 -3.23 -9.54 -6.95
CA VAL A 203 -2.81 -10.90 -7.32
C VAL A 203 -3.09 -11.22 -8.78
N ARG A 204 -2.30 -12.12 -9.36
CA ARG A 204 -2.63 -12.73 -10.65
C ARG A 204 -3.75 -13.74 -10.45
N ASN A 205 -4.82 -13.62 -11.24
CA ASN A 205 -6.03 -14.41 -11.05
C ASN A 205 -5.77 -15.93 -11.10
N ALA A 206 -4.97 -16.39 -12.09
CA ALA A 206 -4.64 -17.81 -12.25
C ALA A 206 -3.87 -18.35 -11.04
N ASP A 207 -2.83 -17.64 -10.59
CA ASP A 207 -1.95 -18.07 -9.50
C ASP A 207 -2.71 -18.09 -8.16
N PHE A 208 -3.53 -17.08 -7.91
CA PHE A 208 -4.35 -17.00 -6.70
C PHE A 208 -5.40 -18.13 -6.64
N ILE A 209 -6.12 -18.38 -7.73
CA ILE A 209 -7.10 -19.47 -7.80
C ILE A 209 -6.41 -20.82 -7.63
N ALA A 210 -5.26 -21.03 -8.26
CA ALA A 210 -4.48 -22.26 -8.13
C ALA A 210 -4.03 -22.49 -6.67
N SER A 211 -3.55 -21.43 -5.97
CA SER A 211 -3.15 -21.52 -4.57
C SER A 211 -4.32 -21.79 -3.62
N MET A 212 -5.52 -21.29 -3.95
CA MET A 212 -6.74 -21.59 -3.21
C MET A 212 -7.20 -23.05 -3.36
N GLN A 213 -6.94 -23.65 -4.51
CA GLN A 213 -7.27 -25.07 -4.76
C GLN A 213 -6.25 -26.01 -4.13
N ASN A 214 -4.98 -25.66 -4.19
CA ASN A 214 -3.86 -26.44 -3.67
C ASN A 214 -3.06 -25.62 -2.65
N PRO A 215 -3.56 -25.42 -1.42
CA PRO A 215 -2.88 -24.61 -0.43
C PRO A 215 -1.65 -25.31 0.13
N ARG A 216 -0.64 -24.52 0.41
CA ARG A 216 0.55 -24.98 1.09
C ARG A 216 0.37 -24.91 2.61
N LEU A 217 -0.14 -25.99 3.20
CA LEU A 217 -0.51 -26.02 4.62
C LEU A 217 0.65 -26.38 5.56
N SER A 218 1.68 -27.06 5.07
CA SER A 218 2.85 -27.42 5.87
C SER A 218 3.99 -26.42 5.58
N LEU A 219 4.43 -25.74 6.63
CA LEU A 219 5.56 -24.79 6.57
C LEU A 219 6.80 -25.41 7.19
N THR A 220 7.94 -25.28 6.51
CA THR A 220 9.24 -25.59 7.10
C THR A 220 9.55 -24.59 8.23
N ARG A 221 10.57 -24.88 9.04
CA ARG A 221 11.02 -23.96 10.10
C ARG A 221 11.48 -22.63 9.53
N GLU A 222 12.19 -22.66 8.42
CA GLU A 222 12.73 -21.49 7.71
C GLU A 222 11.59 -20.62 7.15
N GLU A 223 10.61 -21.24 6.51
CA GLU A 223 9.45 -20.54 5.93
C GLU A 223 8.62 -19.87 7.02
N ARG A 224 8.39 -20.56 8.14
CA ARG A 224 7.68 -19.98 9.28
C ARG A 224 8.46 -18.80 9.89
N ALA A 225 9.77 -18.94 10.09
CA ALA A 225 10.62 -17.87 10.59
C ALA A 225 10.59 -16.65 9.65
N GLY A 226 10.66 -16.87 8.34
CA GLY A 226 10.56 -15.82 7.33
C GLY A 226 9.19 -15.12 7.36
N ALA A 227 8.10 -15.85 7.52
CA ALA A 227 6.76 -15.27 7.65
C ALA A 227 6.61 -14.44 8.93
N ILE A 228 7.10 -14.93 10.07
CA ILE A 228 7.10 -14.22 11.35
C ILE A 228 7.95 -12.95 11.27
N ARG A 229 9.16 -13.03 10.70
CA ARG A 229 10.00 -11.85 10.46
C ARG A 229 9.27 -10.79 9.64
N ARG A 230 8.56 -11.20 8.59
CA ARG A 230 7.75 -10.26 7.79
C ARG A 230 6.69 -9.58 8.63
N ILE A 231 5.97 -10.32 9.45
CA ILE A 231 4.96 -9.74 10.35
C ILE A 231 5.61 -8.75 11.31
N ILE A 232 6.74 -9.12 11.95
CA ILE A 232 7.48 -8.24 12.85
C ILE A 232 7.94 -6.96 12.15
N PHE A 233 8.59 -7.09 11.00
CA PHE A 233 9.08 -5.93 10.24
C PHE A 233 7.91 -5.09 9.70
N GLY A 234 6.82 -5.74 9.32
CA GLY A 234 5.59 -5.08 8.91
C GLY A 234 5.01 -4.21 10.03
N LEU A 235 4.91 -4.76 11.25
CA LEU A 235 4.44 -4.04 12.44
C LEU A 235 5.35 -2.84 12.76
N VAL A 236 6.66 -3.06 12.82
CA VAL A 236 7.64 -1.98 13.11
C VAL A 236 7.55 -0.88 12.06
N LYS A 237 7.56 -1.21 10.78
CA LYS A 237 7.46 -0.23 9.70
C LYS A 237 6.13 0.54 9.74
N PHE A 238 5.02 -0.18 9.82
CA PHE A 238 3.68 0.39 9.71
C PHE A 238 3.26 1.14 10.98
N CYS A 239 3.43 0.55 12.16
CA CYS A 239 2.89 1.09 13.41
C CYS A 239 3.85 2.06 14.12
N ILE A 240 5.16 1.90 13.91
CA ILE A 240 6.16 2.68 14.64
C ILE A 240 6.83 3.68 13.71
N LEU A 241 7.61 3.20 12.71
CA LEU A 241 8.43 4.10 11.90
C LEU A 241 7.58 5.09 11.09
N SER A 242 6.59 4.60 10.34
CA SER A 242 5.72 5.46 9.52
C SER A 242 5.00 6.50 10.38
N ARG A 243 4.48 6.09 11.54
CA ARG A 243 3.70 6.96 12.42
C ARG A 243 4.55 8.04 13.09
N VAL A 244 5.70 7.66 13.67
CA VAL A 244 6.62 8.59 14.32
C VAL A 244 7.16 9.60 13.32
N ILE A 245 7.61 9.14 12.15
CA ILE A 245 8.11 10.03 11.09
C ILE A 245 7.01 11.00 10.63
N GLY A 246 5.80 10.49 10.39
CA GLY A 246 4.67 11.31 9.97
C GLY A 246 4.35 12.40 10.96
N ARG A 247 4.09 12.03 12.22
CA ARG A 247 3.63 12.94 13.26
C ARG A 247 4.60 14.10 13.51
N PHE A 248 5.90 13.84 13.58
CA PHE A 248 6.86 14.84 14.06
C PHE A 248 7.67 15.53 12.95
N LEU A 249 7.84 14.91 11.77
CA LEU A 249 8.65 15.48 10.69
C LEU A 249 7.83 15.90 9.46
N VAL A 250 6.70 15.24 9.18
CA VAL A 250 5.96 15.47 7.93
C VAL A 250 4.73 16.31 8.14
N ASP A 251 3.80 15.82 8.98
CA ASP A 251 2.47 16.44 9.12
C ASP A 251 2.51 17.89 9.57
N PRO A 252 3.40 18.32 10.52
CA PRO A 252 3.45 19.72 10.92
C PRO A 252 3.90 20.66 9.79
N VAL A 253 4.84 20.22 8.94
CA VAL A 253 5.33 21.00 7.79
C VAL A 253 4.25 21.15 6.73
N PHE A 254 3.54 20.08 6.42
CA PHE A 254 2.47 20.13 5.42
C PHE A 254 1.18 20.78 5.94
N ALA A 255 0.99 20.88 7.26
CA ALA A 255 -0.14 21.60 7.87
C ALA A 255 0.10 23.12 7.93
N ALA A 256 1.34 23.57 8.09
CA ALA A 256 1.71 24.98 8.19
C ALA A 256 2.98 25.30 7.37
N PRO A 257 2.95 25.19 6.03
CA PRO A 257 4.14 25.36 5.19
C PRO A 257 4.86 26.72 5.35
N PRO A 258 4.16 27.86 5.53
CA PRO A 258 4.83 29.15 5.71
C PRO A 258 5.68 29.26 6.98
N ALA A 259 5.37 28.44 8.01
CA ALA A 259 6.15 28.41 9.26
C ALA A 259 7.42 27.56 9.15
N ALA A 260 7.56 26.77 8.07
CA ALA A 260 8.70 25.88 7.85
C ALA A 260 9.78 26.58 7.06
N GLY A 261 11.01 26.63 7.56
CA GLY A 261 12.18 27.03 6.80
C GLY A 261 12.55 26.00 5.71
N GLY A 262 13.48 26.38 4.83
CA GLY A 262 13.94 25.49 3.75
C GLY A 262 14.48 24.13 4.22
N PRO A 263 15.35 24.08 5.25
CA PRO A 263 15.86 22.82 5.80
C PRO A 263 14.76 21.91 6.35
N ALA A 264 13.77 22.46 7.09
CA ALA A 264 12.65 21.68 7.61
C ALA A 264 11.76 21.15 6.47
N SER A 265 11.50 21.97 5.44
CA SER A 265 10.75 21.58 4.25
C SER A 265 11.44 20.44 3.48
N LEU A 266 12.76 20.52 3.27
CA LEU A 266 13.53 19.46 2.61
C LEU A 266 13.55 18.16 3.43
N LEU A 267 13.76 18.28 4.75
CA LEU A 267 13.72 17.14 5.67
C LEU A 267 12.35 16.46 5.63
N ALA A 268 11.25 17.23 5.63
CA ALA A 268 9.89 16.71 5.56
C ALA A 268 9.63 15.92 4.25
N VAL A 269 10.12 16.40 3.11
CA VAL A 269 9.99 15.69 1.83
C VAL A 269 10.74 14.36 1.84
N TYR A 270 11.97 14.33 2.37
CA TYR A 270 12.72 13.09 2.49
C TYR A 270 12.13 12.16 3.57
N ALA A 271 11.67 12.70 4.68
CA ALA A 271 10.97 11.96 5.72
C ALA A 271 9.68 11.32 5.18
N TYR A 272 8.88 12.08 4.39
CA TYR A 272 7.68 11.54 3.75
C TYR A 272 8.00 10.40 2.76
N THR A 273 9.11 10.50 2.04
CA THR A 273 9.58 9.45 1.13
C THR A 273 9.73 8.11 1.88
N PHE A 274 10.34 8.12 3.06
CA PHE A 274 10.49 6.92 3.89
C PHE A 274 9.23 6.58 4.70
N GLN A 275 8.46 7.56 5.15
CA GLN A 275 7.16 7.34 5.78
C GLN A 275 6.23 6.53 4.87
N LEU A 276 6.04 6.99 3.64
CA LEU A 276 5.17 6.33 2.65
C LEU A 276 5.64 4.90 2.34
N TYR A 277 6.96 4.72 2.21
CA TYR A 277 7.53 3.39 2.04
C TYR A 277 7.28 2.48 3.24
N CYS A 278 7.51 2.96 4.46
CA CYS A 278 7.29 2.18 5.68
C CYS A 278 5.81 1.84 5.87
N ASP A 279 4.92 2.81 5.64
CA ASP A 279 3.48 2.60 5.71
C ASP A 279 3.03 1.47 4.76
N PHE A 280 3.31 1.62 3.48
CA PHE A 280 2.78 0.71 2.48
C PHE A 280 3.53 -0.63 2.42
N SER A 281 4.87 -0.62 2.52
CA SER A 281 5.63 -1.88 2.56
C SER A 281 5.38 -2.64 3.87
N GLY A 282 5.16 -1.93 4.97
CA GLY A 282 4.83 -2.53 6.26
C GLY A 282 3.50 -3.28 6.20
N TYR A 283 2.45 -2.64 5.67
CA TYR A 283 1.17 -3.31 5.44
C TYR A 283 1.31 -4.52 4.49
N THR A 284 2.07 -4.36 3.41
CA THR A 284 2.32 -5.46 2.46
C THR A 284 3.01 -6.65 3.12
N ASP A 285 4.00 -6.41 3.98
CA ASP A 285 4.68 -7.47 4.73
C ASP A 285 3.73 -8.18 5.70
N LEU A 286 2.82 -7.45 6.37
CA LEU A 286 1.76 -8.04 7.20
C LEU A 286 0.83 -8.93 6.35
N ALA A 287 0.37 -8.42 5.22
CA ALA A 287 -0.52 -9.16 4.33
C ALA A 287 0.13 -10.46 3.82
N ILE A 288 1.38 -10.39 3.36
CA ILE A 288 2.13 -11.55 2.87
C ILE A 288 2.39 -12.54 4.01
N GLY A 289 2.85 -12.06 5.18
CA GLY A 289 3.16 -12.91 6.32
C GLY A 289 1.92 -13.65 6.85
N ILE A 290 0.79 -12.97 7.03
CA ILE A 290 -0.48 -13.58 7.45
C ILE A 290 -0.97 -14.59 6.40
N SER A 291 -0.95 -14.19 5.12
CA SER A 291 -1.41 -15.03 4.02
C SER A 291 -0.59 -16.31 3.88
N PHE A 292 0.70 -16.25 4.25
CA PHE A 292 1.58 -17.41 4.25
C PHE A 292 1.11 -18.48 5.25
N PHE A 293 0.65 -18.08 6.46
CA PHE A 293 0.07 -18.99 7.44
C PHE A 293 -1.29 -19.57 7.00
N LEU A 294 -1.97 -18.88 6.07
CA LEU A 294 -3.20 -19.40 5.46
C LEU A 294 -2.93 -20.38 4.29
N GLY A 295 -1.66 -20.60 3.95
CA GLY A 295 -1.24 -21.45 2.84
C GLY A 295 -1.42 -20.83 1.45
N ILE A 296 -1.57 -19.51 1.37
CA ILE A 296 -1.86 -18.77 0.13
C ILE A 296 -0.78 -17.72 -0.07
N PRO A 297 0.23 -17.96 -0.93
CA PRO A 297 1.29 -16.98 -1.16
C PRO A 297 0.73 -15.75 -1.89
N LEU A 298 1.11 -14.56 -1.41
CA LEU A 298 0.88 -13.29 -2.09
C LEU A 298 2.17 -12.82 -2.78
N PRO A 299 2.07 -12.08 -3.91
CA PRO A 299 3.25 -11.57 -4.61
C PRO A 299 3.91 -10.44 -3.84
N GLU A 300 5.22 -10.24 -4.10
CA GLU A 300 5.97 -9.09 -3.60
C GLU A 300 5.45 -7.79 -4.22
N ASN A 301 5.38 -6.75 -3.39
CA ASN A 301 4.95 -5.42 -3.83
C ASN A 301 6.12 -4.41 -3.83
N PHE A 302 7.17 -4.69 -3.07
CA PHE A 302 8.35 -3.84 -2.95
C PHE A 302 9.66 -4.65 -3.01
N ALA A 303 10.64 -4.14 -3.75
CA ALA A 303 11.97 -4.73 -3.88
C ALA A 303 13.06 -3.66 -3.75
N LEU A 304 13.17 -3.03 -2.54
CA LEU A 304 14.12 -1.97 -2.23
C LEU A 304 14.10 -0.85 -3.30
N PRO A 305 12.97 -0.11 -3.45
CA PRO A 305 12.76 0.81 -4.56
C PRO A 305 13.75 1.96 -4.63
N TYR A 306 14.27 2.45 -3.51
CA TYR A 306 15.21 3.58 -3.49
C TYR A 306 16.66 3.19 -3.81
N HIS A 307 16.93 1.91 -4.11
CA HIS A 307 18.16 1.43 -4.76
C HIS A 307 18.17 1.60 -6.28
N SER A 308 17.11 2.17 -6.84
CA SER A 308 16.93 2.26 -8.29
C SER A 308 17.82 3.34 -8.90
N ALA A 309 18.63 2.97 -9.88
CA ALA A 309 19.48 3.88 -10.63
C ALA A 309 18.76 4.54 -11.82
N SER A 310 17.48 4.23 -12.05
CA SER A 310 16.65 4.87 -13.07
C SER A 310 15.17 4.78 -12.70
N ILE A 311 14.36 5.69 -13.27
CA ILE A 311 12.90 5.70 -13.05
C ILE A 311 12.21 4.41 -13.53
N THR A 312 12.73 3.77 -14.58
CA THR A 312 12.21 2.47 -15.04
C THR A 312 12.51 1.36 -14.05
N GLU A 313 13.69 1.37 -13.43
CA GLU A 313 14.04 0.44 -12.36
C GLU A 313 13.18 0.69 -11.12
N PHE A 314 12.93 1.97 -10.77
CA PHE A 314 12.05 2.34 -9.67
C PHE A 314 10.65 1.72 -9.81
N TRP A 315 9.97 1.86 -10.95
CA TRP A 315 8.65 1.29 -11.20
C TRP A 315 8.62 -0.24 -11.30
N ARG A 316 9.77 -0.90 -11.44
CA ARG A 316 9.90 -2.36 -11.31
C ARG A 316 10.03 -2.83 -9.86
N ARG A 317 10.33 -1.90 -8.94
CA ARG A 317 10.61 -2.15 -7.52
C ARG A 317 9.59 -1.54 -6.57
N TRP A 318 8.85 -0.54 -7.03
CA TRP A 318 7.79 0.16 -6.29
C TRP A 318 6.42 -0.31 -6.75
N HIS A 319 5.56 -0.70 -5.78
CA HIS A 319 4.18 -1.12 -6.01
C HIS A 319 4.06 -2.06 -7.24
N ILE A 320 4.86 -3.14 -7.20
CA ILE A 320 5.10 -4.04 -8.34
C ILE A 320 3.79 -4.61 -8.89
N SER A 321 2.85 -4.96 -7.99
CA SER A 321 1.56 -5.52 -8.37
C SER A 321 0.71 -4.54 -9.18
N LEU A 322 0.64 -3.25 -8.76
CA LEU A 322 -0.06 -2.20 -9.52
C LEU A 322 0.66 -1.87 -10.82
N SER A 323 1.98 -1.69 -10.78
CA SER A 323 2.79 -1.37 -11.97
C SER A 323 2.65 -2.42 -13.06
N THR A 324 2.63 -3.69 -12.67
CA THR A 324 2.40 -4.80 -13.61
C THR A 324 0.94 -4.88 -14.07
N TRP A 325 -0.03 -4.54 -13.21
CA TRP A 325 -1.43 -4.46 -13.59
C TRP A 325 -1.65 -3.35 -14.64
N LEU A 326 -1.17 -2.14 -14.39
CA LEU A 326 -1.27 -1.01 -15.33
C LEU A 326 -0.59 -1.33 -16.67
N ARG A 327 0.57 -1.99 -16.63
CA ARG A 327 1.24 -2.45 -17.86
C ARG A 327 0.37 -3.43 -18.64
N ASP A 328 -0.18 -4.47 -17.99
CA ASP A 328 -0.78 -5.62 -18.67
C ASP A 328 -2.23 -5.36 -19.10
N TYR A 329 -2.97 -4.55 -18.35
CA TYR A 329 -4.39 -4.30 -18.63
C TYR A 329 -4.66 -2.92 -19.24
N LEU A 330 -3.77 -1.93 -19.07
CA LEU A 330 -3.92 -0.60 -19.63
C LEU A 330 -2.91 -0.35 -20.76
N TYR A 331 -1.62 -0.31 -20.44
CA TYR A 331 -0.57 0.07 -21.41
C TYR A 331 -0.53 -0.84 -22.65
N ILE A 332 -0.51 -2.17 -22.45
CA ILE A 332 -0.50 -3.14 -23.54
C ILE A 332 -1.82 -3.09 -24.33
N SER A 333 -2.95 -2.84 -23.67
CA SER A 333 -4.25 -2.74 -24.33
C SER A 333 -4.35 -1.51 -25.27
N MET A 334 -3.62 -0.43 -24.98
CA MET A 334 -3.48 0.75 -25.86
C MET A 334 -2.49 0.55 -27.03
N GLY A 335 -1.87 -0.65 -27.13
CA GLY A 335 -0.89 -1.00 -28.15
C GLY A 335 0.55 -1.06 -27.66
N GLY A 336 0.84 -0.66 -26.42
CA GLY A 336 2.18 -0.72 -25.82
C GLY A 336 3.26 -0.02 -26.66
N ASN A 337 4.35 -0.74 -26.97
CA ASN A 337 5.48 -0.27 -27.78
C ASN A 337 5.30 -0.53 -29.30
N ARG A 338 4.23 -1.19 -29.71
CA ARG A 338 4.13 -1.79 -31.05
C ARG A 338 3.80 -0.78 -32.17
N LYS A 339 3.26 0.39 -31.81
CA LYS A 339 2.72 1.39 -32.77
C LYS A 339 3.62 2.62 -32.92
N GLY A 340 4.94 2.43 -32.87
CA GLY A 340 5.92 3.51 -33.04
C GLY A 340 6.24 4.31 -31.76
N ARG A 341 7.23 5.22 -31.85
CA ARG A 341 7.80 5.95 -30.69
C ARG A 341 6.81 6.95 -30.07
N LEU A 342 6.18 7.78 -30.89
CA LEU A 342 5.23 8.81 -30.41
C LEU A 342 4.05 8.16 -29.68
N ARG A 343 3.48 7.08 -30.25
CA ARG A 343 2.41 6.35 -29.60
C ARG A 343 2.86 5.68 -28.29
N THR A 344 4.10 5.24 -28.22
CA THR A 344 4.69 4.70 -26.98
C THR A 344 4.75 5.76 -25.88
N TYR A 345 5.23 6.97 -26.20
CA TYR A 345 5.29 8.06 -25.22
C TYR A 345 3.89 8.50 -24.78
N PHE A 346 2.95 8.62 -25.70
CA PHE A 346 1.55 8.88 -25.37
C PHE A 346 0.96 7.81 -24.45
N ASN A 347 1.19 6.52 -24.75
CA ASN A 347 0.69 5.43 -23.92
C ASN A 347 1.31 5.46 -22.50
N LEU A 348 2.60 5.81 -22.36
CA LEU A 348 3.25 5.97 -21.06
C LEU A 348 2.64 7.12 -20.27
N LEU A 349 2.50 8.31 -20.88
CA LEU A 349 1.91 9.49 -20.24
C LEU A 349 0.47 9.20 -19.78
N VAL A 350 -0.36 8.63 -20.65
CA VAL A 350 -1.76 8.31 -20.32
C VAL A 350 -1.82 7.25 -19.20
N THR A 351 -0.97 6.22 -19.26
CA THR A 351 -0.94 5.19 -18.21
C THR A 351 -0.59 5.77 -16.85
N MET A 352 0.41 6.65 -16.80
CA MET A 352 0.85 7.25 -15.54
C MET A 352 -0.13 8.32 -15.06
N ALA A 353 -0.73 9.12 -15.94
CA ALA A 353 -1.77 10.09 -15.60
C ALA A 353 -3.00 9.41 -15.00
N LEU A 354 -3.49 8.32 -15.62
CA LEU A 354 -4.60 7.52 -15.09
C LEU A 354 -4.22 6.82 -13.78
N GLY A 355 -2.96 6.37 -13.63
CA GLY A 355 -2.43 5.86 -12.38
C GLY A 355 -2.44 6.91 -11.26
N GLY A 356 -2.12 8.17 -11.58
CA GLY A 356 -2.23 9.28 -10.65
C GLY A 356 -3.68 9.56 -10.24
N LEU A 357 -4.58 9.71 -11.20
CA LEU A 357 -6.01 9.92 -10.94
C LEU A 357 -6.66 8.75 -10.18
N TRP A 358 -6.12 7.54 -10.29
CA TRP A 358 -6.58 6.40 -9.51
C TRP A 358 -6.28 6.58 -8.01
N HIS A 359 -5.21 7.26 -7.62
CA HIS A 359 -4.93 7.60 -6.22
C HIS A 359 -5.93 8.63 -5.68
N GLY A 360 -6.26 9.66 -6.46
CA GLY A 360 -7.22 10.70 -6.06
C GLY A 360 -7.62 11.59 -7.24
N VAL A 361 -8.87 12.09 -7.19
CA VAL A 361 -9.40 13.01 -8.22
C VAL A 361 -8.99 14.44 -7.88
N GLY A 362 -7.69 14.72 -7.99
CA GLY A 362 -7.12 16.04 -7.75
C GLY A 362 -6.03 16.38 -8.75
N VAL A 363 -5.82 17.69 -8.96
CA VAL A 363 -4.80 18.19 -9.88
C VAL A 363 -3.40 17.70 -9.47
N MET A 364 -3.12 17.64 -8.17
CA MET A 364 -1.81 17.21 -7.66
C MET A 364 -1.51 15.75 -7.98
N PHE A 365 -2.50 14.85 -7.92
CA PHE A 365 -2.35 13.45 -8.33
C PHE A 365 -2.16 13.30 -9.84
N LEU A 366 -2.85 14.11 -10.63
CA LEU A 366 -2.65 14.16 -12.09
C LEU A 366 -1.23 14.62 -12.42
N LEU A 367 -0.75 15.69 -11.78
CA LEU A 367 0.61 16.22 -11.96
C LEU A 367 1.66 15.21 -11.53
N TRP A 368 1.46 14.51 -10.41
CA TRP A 368 2.33 13.41 -9.97
C TRP A 368 2.41 12.30 -11.04
N GLY A 369 1.27 11.86 -11.56
CA GLY A 369 1.23 10.86 -12.62
C GLY A 369 1.95 11.33 -13.89
N LEU A 370 1.67 12.56 -14.34
CA LEU A 370 2.34 13.15 -15.51
C LEU A 370 3.85 13.30 -15.29
N TRP A 371 4.29 13.72 -14.09
CA TRP A 371 5.72 13.81 -13.73
C TRP A 371 6.43 12.47 -13.96
N HIS A 372 5.89 11.40 -13.39
CA HIS A 372 6.45 10.06 -13.58
C HIS A 372 6.36 9.59 -15.04
N GLY A 373 5.30 9.94 -15.75
CA GLY A 373 5.15 9.66 -17.17
C GLY A 373 6.22 10.35 -18.01
N VAL A 374 6.50 11.64 -17.74
CA VAL A 374 7.57 12.42 -18.40
C VAL A 374 8.93 11.81 -18.09
N LEU A 375 9.23 11.49 -16.84
CA LEU A 375 10.50 10.84 -16.46
C LEU A 375 10.71 9.51 -17.19
N LEU A 376 9.67 8.68 -17.35
CA LEU A 376 9.74 7.43 -18.11
C LEU A 376 10.00 7.69 -19.61
N CYS A 377 9.36 8.72 -20.20
CA CYS A 377 9.59 9.12 -21.58
C CYS A 377 11.02 9.63 -21.79
N LEU A 378 11.51 10.49 -20.90
CA LEU A 378 12.89 11.00 -20.95
C LEU A 378 13.92 9.86 -20.82
N HIS A 379 13.75 8.97 -19.84
CA HIS A 379 14.65 7.82 -19.71
C HIS A 379 14.65 6.94 -20.97
N LYS A 380 13.49 6.72 -21.58
CA LYS A 380 13.40 5.95 -22.82
C LYS A 380 14.02 6.68 -24.02
N LEU A 381 13.90 8.01 -24.05
CA LEU A 381 14.56 8.84 -25.06
C LEU A 381 16.08 8.75 -24.92
N MET A 382 16.63 8.90 -23.71
CA MET A 382 18.06 8.78 -23.42
C MET A 382 18.62 7.43 -23.86
N LEU A 383 17.97 6.31 -23.52
CA LEU A 383 18.36 4.98 -24.00
C LEU A 383 18.37 4.87 -25.52
N GLY A 384 17.45 5.55 -26.20
CA GLY A 384 17.42 5.61 -27.67
C GLY A 384 18.53 6.46 -28.27
N MET A 385 18.97 7.51 -27.59
CA MET A 385 20.11 8.37 -27.98
C MET A 385 21.43 7.66 -27.76
N ASP A 386 21.63 7.00 -26.62
CA ASP A 386 22.86 6.23 -26.33
C ASP A 386 23.16 5.19 -27.42
N ASN A 387 22.13 4.47 -27.88
CA ASN A 387 22.27 3.49 -28.95
C ASN A 387 22.64 4.10 -30.31
N ARG A 388 22.26 5.39 -30.58
CA ARG A 388 22.62 6.11 -31.80
C ARG A 388 24.05 6.65 -31.73
N ILE A 389 24.41 7.27 -30.61
CA ILE A 389 25.73 7.83 -30.36
C ILE A 389 26.75 6.70 -30.36
N ALA A 390 26.48 5.57 -29.68
CA ALA A 390 27.33 4.40 -29.66
C ALA A 390 27.54 3.80 -31.06
N ARG A 391 26.49 3.77 -31.90
CA ARG A 391 26.61 3.35 -33.31
C ARG A 391 27.43 4.32 -34.14
N TYR A 392 27.19 5.61 -33.96
CA TYR A 392 27.86 6.66 -34.75
C TYR A 392 29.36 6.74 -34.45
N TRP A 393 29.74 6.72 -33.15
CA TRP A 393 31.13 6.90 -32.73
C TRP A 393 31.94 5.61 -32.63
N PHE A 394 31.34 4.49 -32.34
CA PHE A 394 32.07 3.24 -32.04
C PHE A 394 31.76 2.07 -32.98
N GLY A 395 30.91 2.27 -33.97
CA GLY A 395 30.58 1.21 -34.95
C GLY A 395 29.99 -0.09 -34.36
N LYS A 396 29.70 -0.13 -33.05
CA LYS A 396 29.23 -1.32 -32.33
C LYS A 396 27.80 -1.13 -31.83
N THR A 397 26.94 -2.08 -32.21
CA THR A 397 25.64 -2.25 -31.58
C THR A 397 25.83 -2.95 -30.23
N GLY A 398 25.49 -2.29 -29.13
CA GLY A 398 25.51 -2.88 -27.80
C GLY A 398 26.57 -2.39 -26.82
N ALA A 399 27.44 -1.44 -27.21
CA ALA A 399 28.23 -0.70 -26.23
C ALA A 399 27.31 0.28 -25.48
N SER A 400 26.72 -0.17 -24.36
CA SER A 400 26.08 0.73 -23.40
C SER A 400 27.17 1.67 -22.88
N MET A 401 27.14 2.94 -23.30
CA MET A 401 27.74 3.97 -22.47
C MET A 401 26.97 3.93 -21.16
N ARG A 402 27.55 3.34 -20.14
CA ARG A 402 27.11 3.54 -18.75
C ARG A 402 27.40 5.00 -18.42
N THR A 403 26.46 5.86 -18.80
CA THR A 403 26.62 7.32 -18.81
C THR A 403 26.78 7.89 -17.41
N LEU A 404 26.34 7.17 -16.37
CA LEU A 404 26.48 7.60 -14.98
C LEU A 404 26.90 6.44 -14.08
N PRO A 405 27.81 6.65 -13.11
CA PRO A 405 28.04 5.70 -12.02
C PRO A 405 26.71 5.37 -11.35
N ARG A 406 26.51 4.10 -10.96
CA ARG A 406 25.26 3.63 -10.35
C ARG A 406 24.81 4.50 -9.18
N ALA A 407 25.76 4.97 -8.35
CA ALA A 407 25.48 5.84 -7.21
C ALA A 407 24.84 7.18 -7.64
N VAL A 408 25.35 7.80 -8.70
CA VAL A 408 24.77 9.03 -9.25
C VAL A 408 23.38 8.80 -9.82
N GLY A 409 23.18 7.68 -10.52
CA GLY A 409 21.86 7.26 -11.00
C GLY A 409 20.85 7.07 -9.85
N ILE A 410 21.26 6.44 -8.75
CA ILE A 410 20.44 6.29 -7.55
C ILE A 410 20.09 7.66 -6.95
N PHE A 411 21.07 8.54 -6.77
CA PHE A 411 20.88 9.88 -6.22
C PHE A 411 19.88 10.70 -7.07
N VAL A 412 20.07 10.76 -8.38
CA VAL A 412 19.18 11.49 -9.30
C VAL A 412 17.77 10.89 -9.28
N THR A 413 17.65 9.57 -9.34
CA THR A 413 16.35 8.90 -9.34
C THR A 413 15.62 9.10 -8.01
N PHE A 414 16.33 8.99 -6.88
CA PHE A 414 15.76 9.24 -5.56
C PHE A 414 15.19 10.65 -5.44
N ASN A 415 15.96 11.68 -5.83
CA ASN A 415 15.50 13.07 -5.77
C ASN A 415 14.32 13.35 -6.72
N ALA A 416 14.33 12.79 -7.94
CA ALA A 416 13.22 12.91 -8.87
C ALA A 416 11.93 12.25 -8.33
N VAL A 417 12.06 11.11 -7.63
CA VAL A 417 10.95 10.43 -6.97
C VAL A 417 10.49 11.20 -5.74
N ALA A 418 11.41 11.71 -4.90
CA ALA A 418 11.09 12.53 -3.73
C ALA A 418 10.33 13.82 -4.12
N PHE A 419 10.72 14.46 -5.22
CA PHE A 419 9.96 15.57 -5.78
C PHE A 419 8.55 15.16 -6.23
N GLY A 420 8.41 13.97 -6.81
CA GLY A 420 7.09 13.38 -7.09
C GLY A 420 6.28 13.19 -5.80
N TRP A 421 6.90 12.72 -4.72
CA TRP A 421 6.22 12.54 -3.43
C TRP A 421 5.80 13.85 -2.79
N LEU A 422 6.52 14.97 -3.02
CA LEU A 422 6.06 16.30 -2.62
C LEU A 422 4.72 16.65 -3.28
N MET A 423 4.58 16.40 -4.61
CA MET A 423 3.29 16.57 -5.30
C MET A 423 2.21 15.67 -4.69
N PHE A 424 2.53 14.40 -4.46
CA PHE A 424 1.59 13.39 -3.96
C PHE A 424 1.05 13.73 -2.56
N ARG A 425 1.87 14.32 -1.67
CA ARG A 425 1.49 14.70 -0.30
C ARG A 425 0.76 16.02 -0.22
N SER A 426 1.00 16.94 -1.16
CA SER A 426 0.39 18.26 -1.15
C SER A 426 -1.09 18.17 -1.47
N PRO A 427 -1.97 18.72 -0.61
CA PRO A 427 -3.40 18.71 -0.84
C PRO A 427 -3.78 19.59 -2.05
N ASP A 428 -3.03 20.66 -2.29
CA ASP A 428 -3.27 21.65 -3.33
C ASP A 428 -1.97 22.25 -3.88
N TRP A 429 -2.13 23.15 -4.84
CA TRP A 429 -1.03 23.83 -5.50
C TRP A 429 -0.31 24.82 -4.60
N GLU A 430 -1.00 25.46 -3.66
CA GLU A 430 -0.43 26.46 -2.75
C GLU A 430 0.57 25.82 -1.78
N VAL A 431 0.18 24.72 -1.12
CA VAL A 431 1.08 23.96 -0.25
C VAL A 431 2.29 23.44 -1.02
N PHE A 432 2.09 22.91 -2.22
CA PHE A 432 3.18 22.44 -3.07
C PHE A 432 4.18 23.57 -3.39
N THR A 433 3.69 24.72 -3.87
CA THR A 433 4.58 25.83 -4.28
C THR A 433 5.27 26.48 -3.09
N THR A 434 4.60 26.57 -1.93
CA THR A 434 5.19 27.11 -0.71
C THR A 434 6.36 26.24 -0.25
N ILE A 435 6.16 24.91 -0.14
CA ILE A 435 7.23 23.99 0.30
C ILE A 435 8.37 23.98 -0.75
N ALA A 436 8.06 23.95 -2.03
CA ALA A 436 9.08 24.01 -3.09
C ALA A 436 9.86 25.34 -3.07
N GLY A 437 9.17 26.45 -2.82
CA GLY A 437 9.77 27.78 -2.65
C GLY A 437 10.70 27.84 -1.44
N ASN A 438 10.26 27.32 -0.30
CA ASN A 438 11.12 27.23 0.91
C ASN A 438 12.41 26.45 0.64
N ILE A 439 12.31 25.31 -0.07
CA ILE A 439 13.49 24.50 -0.43
C ILE A 439 14.42 25.26 -1.38
N ALA A 440 13.89 26.04 -2.31
CA ALA A 440 14.66 26.78 -3.31
C ALA A 440 15.23 28.10 -2.79
N SER A 441 14.78 28.59 -1.62
CA SER A 441 15.27 29.84 -1.02
C SER A 441 16.70 29.68 -0.46
N PHE A 442 17.39 30.80 -0.23
CA PHE A 442 18.64 30.81 0.54
C PHE A 442 18.34 30.55 2.01
N TRP A 443 19.06 29.63 2.64
CA TRP A 443 18.84 29.22 4.02
C TRP A 443 19.74 30.01 4.96
N SER A 444 19.15 30.50 6.07
CA SER A 444 19.83 31.17 7.17
C SER A 444 19.99 30.21 8.37
N ALA A 445 20.77 30.61 9.38
CA ALA A 445 20.91 29.82 10.59
C ALA A 445 19.57 29.62 11.33
N SER A 446 18.69 30.64 11.33
CA SER A 446 17.36 30.56 11.95
C SER A 446 16.43 29.56 11.24
N ASP A 447 16.64 29.28 9.95
CA ASP A 447 15.85 28.28 9.25
C ASP A 447 16.12 26.85 9.76
N PHE A 448 17.31 26.56 10.27
CA PHE A 448 17.62 25.28 10.91
C PHE A 448 16.99 25.14 12.30
N GLU A 449 16.80 26.24 13.04
CA GLU A 449 16.10 26.24 14.33
C GLU A 449 14.61 25.88 14.16
N SER A 450 14.01 26.18 13.01
CA SER A 450 12.63 25.84 12.69
C SER A 450 12.35 24.34 12.77
N ILE A 451 13.35 23.48 12.51
CA ILE A 451 13.19 22.01 12.54
C ILE A 451 12.75 21.55 13.95
N ALA A 452 13.43 22.04 15.01
CA ALA A 452 13.11 21.66 16.38
C ALA A 452 11.75 22.25 16.83
N SER A 453 11.47 23.51 16.45
CA SER A 453 10.20 24.17 16.73
C SER A 453 9.02 23.43 16.14
N ILE A 454 9.10 23.01 14.86
CA ILE A 454 8.05 22.29 14.15
C ILE A 454 7.82 20.90 14.76
N ALA A 455 8.90 20.17 15.08
CA ALA A 455 8.76 18.88 15.75
C ALA A 455 8.10 19.00 17.12
N GLY A 456 8.34 20.12 17.82
CA GLY A 456 7.76 20.43 19.11
C GLY A 456 6.29 20.87 19.08
N SER A 457 5.81 21.44 17.98
CA SER A 457 4.45 21.98 17.87
C SER A 457 3.33 20.94 18.07
N VAL A 458 3.62 19.67 17.87
CA VAL A 458 2.65 18.54 17.97
C VAL A 458 3.01 17.53 19.06
N SER A 459 4.00 17.86 19.92
CA SER A 459 4.56 16.87 20.85
C SER A 459 3.79 16.71 22.18
N GLY A 460 2.81 17.59 22.47
CA GLY A 460 2.08 17.55 23.75
C GLY A 460 3.07 17.67 24.94
N ASP A 461 3.09 16.66 25.82
CA ASP A 461 3.96 16.62 27.01
C ASP A 461 5.45 16.29 26.71
N ILE A 462 5.78 15.91 25.48
CA ILE A 462 7.15 15.59 25.07
C ILE A 462 7.90 16.89 24.70
N THR A 463 9.10 17.09 25.24
CA THR A 463 9.91 18.27 24.84
C THR A 463 10.27 18.26 23.36
N SER A 464 10.32 19.44 22.73
CA SER A 464 10.63 19.60 21.29
C SER A 464 11.89 18.86 20.86
N GLY A 465 12.95 18.92 21.69
CA GLY A 465 14.20 18.21 21.42
C GLY A 465 14.07 16.69 21.47
N ALA A 466 13.26 16.15 22.39
CA ALA A 466 13.02 14.71 22.47
C ALA A 466 12.17 14.21 21.28
N ALA A 467 11.14 14.96 20.88
CA ALA A 467 10.30 14.66 19.71
C ALA A 467 11.14 14.61 18.43
N LEU A 468 11.99 15.63 18.23
CA LEU A 468 12.92 15.66 17.10
C LEU A 468 13.91 14.49 17.16
N GLY A 469 14.53 14.22 18.32
CA GLY A 469 15.48 13.12 18.48
C GLY A 469 14.87 11.76 18.15
N ILE A 470 13.70 11.44 18.68
CA ILE A 470 12.99 10.18 18.42
C ILE A 470 12.65 10.04 16.93
N SER A 471 12.17 11.11 16.30
CA SER A 471 11.78 11.08 14.89
C SER A 471 12.97 10.96 13.95
N LEU A 472 14.10 11.59 14.25
CA LEU A 472 15.35 11.43 13.48
C LEU A 472 15.91 10.01 13.63
N VAL A 473 15.85 9.41 14.83
CA VAL A 473 16.22 8.01 15.04
C VAL A 473 15.29 7.09 14.22
N ALA A 474 13.98 7.32 14.24
CA ALA A 474 13.04 6.54 13.44
C ALA A 474 13.33 6.65 11.94
N LEU A 475 13.62 7.86 11.45
CA LEU A 475 14.01 8.08 10.06
C LEU A 475 15.33 7.38 9.73
N ALA A 476 16.34 7.50 10.58
CA ALA A 476 17.63 6.83 10.41
C ALA A 476 17.47 5.30 10.35
N VAL A 477 16.64 4.72 11.25
CA VAL A 477 16.31 3.29 11.22
C VAL A 477 15.61 2.91 9.91
N ALA A 478 14.66 3.70 9.44
CA ALA A 478 13.97 3.45 8.17
C ALA A 478 14.94 3.48 6.98
N VAL A 479 15.85 4.47 6.94
CA VAL A 479 16.88 4.58 5.90
C VAL A 479 17.84 3.40 5.98
N VAL A 480 18.44 3.14 7.15
CA VAL A 480 19.42 2.06 7.32
C VAL A 480 18.81 0.70 6.95
N THR A 481 17.61 0.39 7.46
CA THR A 481 16.95 -0.88 7.17
C THR A 481 16.61 -1.05 5.70
N HIS A 482 16.34 0.04 4.97
CA HIS A 482 16.12 -0.01 3.52
C HIS A 482 17.39 -0.34 2.74
N PHE A 483 18.57 0.08 3.24
CA PHE A 483 19.85 -0.16 2.57
C PHE A 483 20.64 -1.35 3.14
N LEU A 484 20.04 -2.14 4.06
CA LEU A 484 20.70 -3.32 4.62
C LEU A 484 20.93 -4.39 3.54
N PRO A 485 22.11 -5.03 3.56
CA PRO A 485 22.39 -6.15 2.68
C PRO A 485 21.52 -7.37 3.02
N SER A 486 21.14 -8.12 1.99
CA SER A 486 20.31 -9.33 2.12
C SER A 486 20.88 -10.39 3.06
N SER A 487 22.20 -10.40 3.26
CA SER A 487 22.89 -11.28 4.22
C SER A 487 22.46 -11.05 5.67
N LEU A 488 22.20 -9.79 6.07
CA LEU A 488 21.71 -9.46 7.41
C LEU A 488 20.26 -9.89 7.58
N VAL A 489 19.44 -9.75 6.55
CA VAL A 489 18.06 -10.26 6.55
C VAL A 489 18.05 -11.78 6.70
N ALA A 490 18.90 -12.50 5.96
CA ALA A 490 19.06 -13.95 6.11
C ALA A 490 19.61 -14.36 7.50
N HIS A 491 20.42 -13.49 8.14
CA HIS A 491 20.89 -13.74 9.50
C HIS A 491 19.73 -13.65 10.52
N SER A 492 18.84 -12.68 10.37
CA SER A 492 17.65 -12.57 11.24
C SER A 492 16.71 -13.78 11.10
N ASP A 493 16.55 -14.34 9.90
CA ASP A 493 15.79 -15.58 9.70
C ASP A 493 16.42 -16.75 10.46
N ARG A 494 17.75 -16.91 10.39
CA ARG A 494 18.46 -17.96 11.13
C ARG A 494 18.35 -17.80 12.64
N LEU A 495 18.38 -16.57 13.15
CA LEU A 495 18.20 -16.29 14.56
C LEU A 495 16.79 -16.67 15.02
N LEU A 496 15.76 -16.28 14.28
CA LEU A 496 14.37 -16.65 14.56
C LEU A 496 14.17 -18.16 14.49
N CYS A 497 14.80 -18.87 13.56
CA CYS A 497 14.76 -20.32 13.49
C CYS A 497 15.32 -20.99 14.78
N ARG A 498 16.39 -20.42 15.37
CA ARG A 498 17.02 -20.94 16.60
C ARG A 498 16.11 -20.79 17.83
N LEU A 499 15.30 -19.76 17.89
CA LEU A 499 14.40 -19.50 19.02
C LEU A 499 13.27 -20.51 19.17
N GLY A 500 13.02 -21.35 18.15
CA GLY A 500 11.91 -22.27 18.14
C GLY A 500 10.55 -21.59 18.14
N PHE A 501 9.47 -22.40 18.19
CA PHE A 501 8.10 -21.87 18.05
C PHE A 501 7.72 -20.90 19.19
N TRP A 502 7.97 -21.26 20.43
CA TRP A 502 7.58 -20.44 21.59
C TRP A 502 8.33 -19.13 21.68
N GLY A 503 9.65 -19.13 21.35
CA GLY A 503 10.44 -17.90 21.30
C GLY A 503 9.97 -16.97 20.19
N GLN A 504 9.59 -17.51 19.04
CA GLN A 504 8.99 -16.74 17.93
C GLN A 504 7.65 -16.10 18.35
N CYS A 505 6.78 -16.85 19.04
CA CYS A 505 5.52 -16.34 19.57
C CYS A 505 5.75 -15.21 20.59
N LEU A 506 6.71 -15.39 21.50
CA LEU A 506 7.04 -14.37 22.51
C LEU A 506 7.48 -13.05 21.85
N ILE A 507 8.41 -13.11 20.90
CA ILE A 507 8.87 -11.91 20.17
C ILE A 507 7.71 -11.24 19.44
N LEU A 508 6.86 -12.03 18.77
CA LEU A 508 5.70 -11.48 18.05
C LEU A 508 4.75 -10.76 19.01
N VAL A 509 4.44 -11.34 20.17
CA VAL A 509 3.59 -10.72 21.21
C VAL A 509 4.22 -9.43 21.73
N LEU A 510 5.53 -9.44 22.04
CA LEU A 510 6.24 -8.24 22.49
C LEU A 510 6.24 -7.10 21.44
N VAL A 511 6.43 -7.43 20.16
CA VAL A 511 6.39 -6.43 19.08
C VAL A 511 4.97 -5.90 18.87
N ILE A 512 3.95 -6.77 18.92
CA ILE A 512 2.54 -6.33 18.84
C ILE A 512 2.21 -5.41 20.00
N TRP A 513 2.59 -5.79 21.22
CA TRP A 513 2.39 -4.96 22.41
C TRP A 513 3.08 -3.60 22.29
N ALA A 514 4.37 -3.56 21.91
CA ALA A 514 5.10 -2.31 21.69
C ALA A 514 4.44 -1.44 20.61
N ALA A 515 4.02 -2.02 19.48
CA ALA A 515 3.32 -1.31 18.41
C ALA A 515 1.99 -0.71 18.89
N MET A 516 1.24 -1.45 19.73
CA MET A 516 -0.01 -0.96 20.32
C MET A 516 0.20 0.18 21.31
N GLN A 517 1.20 0.07 22.18
CA GLN A 517 1.54 1.14 23.13
C GLN A 517 1.98 2.42 22.41
N THR A 518 2.86 2.28 21.41
CA THR A 518 3.26 3.41 20.56
C THR A 518 2.05 4.05 19.88
N SER A 519 1.14 3.25 19.35
CA SER A 519 -0.07 3.77 18.70
C SER A 519 -0.99 4.49 19.71
N ALA A 520 -1.23 3.92 20.88
CA ALA A 520 -2.10 4.51 21.91
C ALA A 520 -1.54 5.83 22.45
N GLN A 521 -0.23 5.92 22.69
CA GLN A 521 0.41 7.11 23.22
C GLN A 521 0.56 8.24 22.19
N LEU A 522 0.90 7.89 20.95
CA LEU A 522 1.12 8.89 19.90
C LEU A 522 -0.17 9.31 19.20
N PHE A 523 -1.21 8.47 19.23
CA PHE A 523 -2.46 8.70 18.50
C PHE A 523 -3.66 8.34 19.38
N PRO A 524 -3.93 9.15 20.43
CA PRO A 524 -5.07 8.92 21.33
C PRO A 524 -6.41 8.99 20.58
N ASP A 525 -6.48 9.75 19.48
CA ASP A 525 -7.67 9.86 18.64
C ASP A 525 -7.69 8.75 17.58
N ALA A 526 -8.67 7.86 17.66
CA ALA A 526 -8.81 6.70 16.78
C ALA A 526 -8.86 7.01 15.27
N THR A 527 -9.18 8.25 14.90
CA THR A 527 -9.24 8.74 13.50
C THR A 527 -7.87 8.81 12.81
N SER A 528 -6.78 8.91 13.59
CA SER A 528 -5.40 9.01 13.07
C SER A 528 -4.75 7.66 12.75
N ALA A 529 -5.44 6.56 12.97
CA ALA A 529 -4.88 5.20 12.85
C ALA A 529 -5.00 4.57 11.44
N LEU A 530 -5.62 5.27 10.47
CA LEU A 530 -5.68 4.78 9.09
C LEU A 530 -4.28 4.84 8.43
N PRO A 531 -3.95 3.89 7.53
CA PRO A 531 -2.73 3.98 6.73
C PRO A 531 -2.66 5.29 5.95
N VAL A 532 -1.48 5.90 5.88
CA VAL A 532 -1.26 7.14 5.10
C VAL A 532 -1.73 6.95 3.66
N TYR A 533 -1.45 5.79 3.10
CA TYR A 533 -1.87 5.43 1.74
C TYR A 533 -3.38 5.17 1.58
N ALA A 534 -4.11 4.96 2.66
CA ALA A 534 -5.56 4.74 2.61
C ALA A 534 -6.37 6.05 2.55
N ASN A 535 -5.73 7.17 2.78
CA ASN A 535 -6.35 8.49 2.73
C ASN A 535 -6.51 9.01 1.28
N PHE A 536 -6.04 8.22 0.29
CA PHE A 536 -6.05 8.60 -1.12
C PHE A 536 -6.99 7.75 -1.98
#